data_5c0e32d75907f75f086b46a54467e0e5
#
_entry.id   5c0e32d75907f75f086b46a54467e0e5
#
_cell.length_a   1.000
_cell.length_b   1.000
_cell.length_c   1.000
_cell.angle_alpha   90.00
_cell.angle_beta   90.00
_cell.angle_gamma   90.00
#
_symmetry.space_group_name_H-M   'P 1'
#
loop_
_entity.id
_entity.type
_entity.pdbx_description
1 polymer ?
#
loop_
_entity_poly.entity_id
_entity_poly.type
_entity_poly.pdbx_seq_one_letter_code
_entity_poly.pdbx_strand_id
1 'polypeptide(L)'
;VPKTTRHHKNFQQGYLVQLKQVLKMKDLNRLHVSVFALHLLLTAMFIYVPSQLINFAEIPLASHGWVYLPLLVISLFFAFPSIILAEKYRKMRGIFLTAIGGIIAGLLVMIFGFESKYILLLGLGLFFIAFNVMEALLPSWLSKAAPIQSKATAMGVNASGQFLGAFCGGILGGQLLILNDTAMGWSILTAIAIVWLLISFGLSQP
;
A
#
# COMPACT_ATOMS: atom_id res chain seq x y z
N VAL A 1 -16.75 -25.56 -35.33
CA VAL A 1 -16.08 -25.30 -34.02
C VAL A 1 -14.61 -25.64 -34.23
N PRO A 2 -13.66 -24.69 -34.15
CA PRO A 2 -12.24 -24.96 -34.30
C PRO A 2 -11.79 -25.86 -33.14
N LYS A 3 -11.16 -27.00 -33.45
CA LYS A 3 -10.49 -27.81 -32.44
C LYS A 3 -9.29 -27.02 -31.91
N THR A 4 -9.36 -26.52 -30.69
CA THR A 4 -8.21 -26.00 -29.95
C THR A 4 -7.26 -27.16 -29.66
N THR A 5 -6.19 -27.28 -30.44
CA THR A 5 -5.05 -28.15 -30.12
C THR A 5 -4.44 -27.66 -28.82
N ARG A 6 -4.78 -28.33 -27.73
CA ARG A 6 -4.18 -28.09 -26.39
C ARG A 6 -2.70 -28.49 -26.45
N HIS A 7 -1.83 -27.49 -26.61
CA HIS A 7 -0.43 -27.62 -26.20
C HIS A 7 -0.34 -27.63 -24.67
N HIS A 8 -0.81 -28.68 -24.03
CA HIS A 8 -0.81 -28.88 -22.57
C HIS A 8 0.36 -29.74 -22.09
N LYS A 9 1.56 -29.62 -22.65
CA LYS A 9 2.65 -30.52 -22.25
C LYS A 9 3.78 -29.92 -21.39
N ASN A 10 3.79 -28.63 -21.03
CA ASN A 10 4.90 -28.08 -20.22
C ASN A 10 4.46 -27.20 -19.03
N PHE A 11 3.22 -27.29 -18.56
CA PHE A 11 2.71 -26.41 -17.47
C PHE A 11 2.66 -27.06 -16.07
N GLN A 12 3.25 -28.24 -15.88
CA GLN A 12 3.26 -28.91 -14.57
C GLN A 12 4.63 -28.82 -13.87
N GLN A 13 5.19 -27.62 -13.77
CA GLN A 13 6.08 -27.39 -12.63
C GLN A 13 5.20 -27.39 -11.37
N GLY A 14 5.46 -28.30 -10.42
CA GLY A 14 4.68 -28.36 -9.19
C GLY A 14 4.64 -26.99 -8.49
N TYR A 15 3.52 -26.65 -7.85
CA TYR A 15 3.29 -25.38 -7.16
C TYR A 15 4.50 -24.93 -6.31
N LEU A 16 5.14 -25.85 -5.57
CA LEU A 16 6.31 -25.58 -4.73
C LEU A 16 7.53 -25.07 -5.54
N VAL A 17 7.69 -25.55 -6.78
CA VAL A 17 8.78 -25.08 -7.65
C VAL A 17 8.52 -23.65 -8.11
N GLN A 18 7.29 -23.36 -8.51
CA GLN A 18 6.88 -22.00 -8.90
C GLN A 18 6.98 -21.04 -7.72
N LEU A 19 6.56 -21.45 -6.52
CA LEU A 19 6.68 -20.65 -5.30
C LEU A 19 8.15 -20.32 -4.99
N LYS A 20 9.05 -21.33 -5.06
CA LYS A 20 10.49 -21.10 -4.87
C LYS A 20 11.07 -20.15 -5.93
N GLN A 21 10.62 -20.24 -7.17
CA GLN A 21 11.04 -19.31 -8.23
C GLN A 21 10.61 -17.89 -7.93
N VAL A 22 9.34 -17.67 -7.58
CA VAL A 22 8.78 -16.35 -7.21
C VAL A 22 9.56 -15.74 -6.05
N LEU A 23 9.78 -16.52 -4.97
CA LEU A 23 10.48 -16.05 -3.77
C LEU A 23 11.99 -15.84 -3.97
N LYS A 24 12.61 -16.33 -5.04
CA LYS A 24 14.00 -16.02 -5.40
C LYS A 24 14.15 -14.72 -6.18
N MET A 25 13.09 -14.22 -6.77
CA MET A 25 13.14 -12.99 -7.58
C MET A 25 13.10 -11.76 -6.67
N LYS A 26 14.23 -11.03 -6.59
CA LYS A 26 14.39 -9.88 -5.68
C LYS A 26 13.31 -8.80 -5.89
N ASP A 27 13.00 -8.48 -7.14
CA ASP A 27 12.01 -7.43 -7.44
C ASP A 27 10.58 -7.88 -7.07
N LEU A 28 10.22 -9.15 -7.30
CA LEU A 28 8.94 -9.68 -6.85
C LEU A 28 8.83 -9.65 -5.32
N ASN A 29 9.89 -10.02 -4.60
CA ASN A 29 9.89 -9.95 -3.14
C ASN A 29 9.71 -8.52 -2.62
N ARG A 30 10.35 -7.54 -3.27
CA ARG A 30 10.15 -6.12 -2.92
C ARG A 30 8.72 -5.66 -3.15
N LEU A 31 8.07 -6.13 -4.23
CA LEU A 31 6.67 -5.85 -4.49
C LEU A 31 5.75 -6.55 -3.47
N HIS A 32 6.06 -7.80 -3.07
CA HIS A 32 5.30 -8.50 -2.02
C HIS A 32 5.45 -7.84 -0.65
N VAL A 33 6.67 -7.37 -0.30
CA VAL A 33 6.88 -6.55 0.91
C VAL A 33 6.12 -5.24 0.82
N SER A 34 6.05 -4.65 -0.37
CA SER A 34 5.34 -3.39 -0.57
C SER A 34 3.82 -3.53 -0.38
N VAL A 35 3.20 -4.60 -0.89
CA VAL A 35 1.77 -4.80 -0.64
C VAL A 35 1.49 -5.11 0.84
N PHE A 36 2.37 -5.85 1.49
CA PHE A 36 2.30 -6.09 2.94
C PHE A 36 2.37 -4.77 3.72
N ALA A 37 3.39 -3.93 3.47
CA ALA A 37 3.58 -2.66 4.17
C ALA A 37 2.43 -1.67 3.91
N LEU A 38 1.95 -1.59 2.67
CA LEU A 38 0.83 -0.75 2.29
C LEU A 38 -0.44 -1.09 3.10
N HIS A 39 -0.78 -2.38 3.19
CA HIS A 39 -1.98 -2.82 3.89
C HIS A 39 -1.82 -2.84 5.42
N LEU A 40 -0.59 -3.03 5.91
CA LEU A 40 -0.27 -2.85 7.32
C LEU A 40 -0.53 -1.41 7.74
N LEU A 41 0.00 -0.44 7.00
CA LEU A 41 -0.22 0.98 7.28
C LEU A 41 -1.69 1.36 7.14
N LEU A 42 -2.38 0.91 6.08
CA LEU A 42 -3.79 1.19 5.88
C LEU A 42 -4.64 0.73 7.07
N THR A 43 -4.49 -0.53 7.47
CA THR A 43 -5.31 -1.10 8.55
C THR A 43 -4.97 -0.48 9.89
N ALA A 44 -3.68 -0.23 10.18
CA ALA A 44 -3.28 0.51 11.38
C ALA A 44 -3.91 1.91 11.40
N MET A 45 -3.94 2.62 10.26
CA MET A 45 -4.58 3.92 10.13
C MET A 45 -6.09 3.85 10.39
N PHE A 46 -6.79 2.87 9.81
CA PHE A 46 -8.25 2.72 10.02
C PHE A 46 -8.64 2.43 11.48
N ILE A 47 -7.74 1.87 12.26
CA ILE A 47 -7.95 1.65 13.70
C ILE A 47 -7.53 2.87 14.51
N TYR A 48 -6.41 3.50 14.17
CA TYR A 48 -5.83 4.58 14.98
C TYR A 48 -6.47 5.95 14.71
N VAL A 49 -6.75 6.30 13.45
CA VAL A 49 -7.29 7.61 13.03
C VAL A 49 -8.64 7.95 13.67
N PRO A 50 -9.61 7.03 13.85
CA PRO A 50 -10.89 7.38 14.46
C PRO A 50 -10.75 8.05 15.83
N SER A 51 -9.83 7.57 16.68
CA SER A 51 -9.59 8.19 17.98
C SER A 51 -8.97 9.60 17.83
N GLN A 52 -8.09 9.79 16.84
CA GLN A 52 -7.47 11.08 16.57
C GLN A 52 -8.49 12.11 16.06
N LEU A 53 -9.43 11.68 15.20
CA LEU A 53 -10.51 12.54 14.71
C LEU A 53 -11.45 12.98 15.84
N ILE A 54 -11.71 12.10 16.81
CA ILE A 54 -12.53 12.44 17.99
C ILE A 54 -11.76 13.40 18.92
N ASN A 55 -10.52 13.04 19.25
CA ASN A 55 -9.78 13.73 20.32
C ASN A 55 -9.23 15.10 19.90
N PHE A 56 -8.81 15.26 18.64
CA PHE A 56 -8.12 16.45 18.17
C PHE A 56 -8.88 17.24 17.09
N ALA A 57 -9.71 16.56 16.30
CA ALA A 57 -10.52 17.26 15.30
C ALA A 57 -11.95 17.55 15.76
N GLU A 58 -12.35 17.03 16.95
CA GLU A 58 -13.70 17.15 17.50
C GLU A 58 -14.80 16.61 16.56
N ILE A 59 -14.45 15.60 15.73
CA ILE A 59 -15.37 14.99 14.78
C ILE A 59 -15.94 13.71 15.39
N PRO A 60 -17.23 13.66 15.71
CA PRO A 60 -17.85 12.48 16.30
C PRO A 60 -17.83 11.29 15.32
N LEU A 61 -17.76 10.06 15.84
CA LEU A 61 -17.67 8.82 15.06
C LEU A 61 -18.74 8.71 13.97
N ALA A 62 -19.97 9.15 14.27
CA ALA A 62 -21.08 9.14 13.31
C ALA A 62 -20.82 10.00 12.06
N SER A 63 -19.91 10.97 12.14
CA SER A 63 -19.55 11.89 11.05
C SER A 63 -18.28 11.47 10.29
N HIS A 64 -17.59 10.40 10.68
CA HIS A 64 -16.35 9.97 10.03
C HIS A 64 -16.53 9.63 8.55
N GLY A 65 -17.71 9.10 8.16
CA GLY A 65 -18.03 8.87 6.75
C GLY A 65 -17.92 10.13 5.90
N TRP A 66 -18.30 11.29 6.43
CA TRP A 66 -18.19 12.59 5.76
C TRP A 66 -16.74 13.11 5.67
N VAL A 67 -15.81 12.53 6.43
CA VAL A 67 -14.37 12.77 6.30
C VAL A 67 -13.76 11.84 5.26
N TYR A 68 -13.97 10.53 5.41
CA TYR A 68 -13.33 9.53 4.54
C TYR A 68 -13.84 9.58 3.11
N LEU A 69 -15.16 9.77 2.89
CA LEU A 69 -15.73 9.74 1.54
C LEU A 69 -15.16 10.84 0.62
N PRO A 70 -15.11 12.13 1.02
CA PRO A 70 -14.47 13.16 0.20
C PRO A 70 -12.99 12.90 -0.04
N LEU A 71 -12.24 12.44 0.98
CA LEU A 71 -10.82 12.13 0.84
C LEU A 71 -10.57 11.00 -0.16
N LEU A 72 -11.40 9.96 -0.13
CA LEU A 72 -11.33 8.85 -1.10
C LEU A 72 -11.67 9.34 -2.51
N VAL A 73 -12.73 10.13 -2.67
CA VAL A 73 -13.11 10.67 -3.99
C VAL A 73 -12.00 11.57 -4.55
N ILE A 74 -11.48 12.50 -3.75
CA ILE A 74 -10.37 13.38 -4.16
C ILE A 74 -9.14 12.55 -4.53
N SER A 75 -8.80 11.52 -3.76
CA SER A 75 -7.62 10.69 -4.01
C SER A 75 -7.70 9.96 -5.36
N LEU A 76 -8.88 9.59 -5.83
CA LEU A 76 -9.06 8.98 -7.15
C LEU A 76 -8.69 9.93 -8.29
N PHE A 77 -8.98 11.24 -8.16
CA PHE A 77 -8.58 12.23 -9.16
C PHE A 77 -7.07 12.33 -9.34
N PHE A 78 -6.29 12.05 -8.29
CA PHE A 78 -4.84 12.01 -8.37
C PHE A 78 -4.32 10.63 -8.79
N ALA A 79 -5.00 9.56 -8.42
CA ALA A 79 -4.60 8.19 -8.78
C ALA A 79 -4.65 7.96 -10.29
N PHE A 80 -5.74 8.35 -10.97
CA PHE A 80 -5.90 8.15 -12.41
C PHE A 80 -4.78 8.77 -13.26
N PRO A 81 -4.44 10.06 -13.12
CA PRO A 81 -3.33 10.65 -13.88
C PRO A 81 -1.99 9.98 -13.56
N SER A 82 -1.77 9.61 -12.30
CA SER A 82 -0.52 8.96 -11.87
C SER A 82 -0.33 7.60 -12.54
N ILE A 83 -1.41 6.81 -12.67
CA ILE A 83 -1.39 5.52 -13.38
C ILE A 83 -1.08 5.73 -14.87
N ILE A 84 -1.73 6.70 -15.50
CA ILE A 84 -1.47 7.03 -16.91
C ILE A 84 -0.01 7.45 -17.10
N LEU A 85 0.53 8.28 -16.20
CA LEU A 85 1.94 8.68 -16.25
C LEU A 85 2.86 7.47 -16.07
N ALA A 86 2.55 6.58 -15.13
CA ALA A 86 3.34 5.38 -14.86
C ALA A 86 3.42 4.46 -16.09
N GLU A 87 2.26 4.21 -16.70
CA GLU A 87 2.10 3.26 -17.81
C GLU A 87 2.61 3.84 -19.14
N LYS A 88 2.07 5.01 -19.55
CA LYS A 88 2.34 5.63 -20.85
C LYS A 88 3.78 6.09 -20.99
N TYR A 89 4.35 6.65 -19.93
CA TYR A 89 5.73 7.20 -19.98
C TYR A 89 6.76 6.27 -19.35
N ARG A 90 6.39 5.03 -19.01
CA ARG A 90 7.29 4.04 -18.40
C ARG A 90 8.01 4.55 -17.15
N LYS A 91 7.32 5.33 -16.31
CA LYS A 91 7.86 5.92 -15.08
C LYS A 91 7.36 5.21 -13.81
N MET A 92 7.04 3.92 -13.91
CA MET A 92 6.44 3.17 -12.80
C MET A 92 7.26 3.27 -11.51
N ARG A 93 8.59 3.06 -11.59
CA ARG A 93 9.48 3.16 -10.43
C ARG A 93 9.47 4.55 -9.80
N GLY A 94 9.55 5.61 -10.61
CA GLY A 94 9.52 6.99 -10.11
C GLY A 94 8.23 7.30 -9.36
N ILE A 95 7.08 7.00 -9.97
CA ILE A 95 5.76 7.23 -9.37
C ILE A 95 5.56 6.39 -8.11
N PHE A 96 6.05 5.14 -8.13
CA PHE A 96 6.00 4.25 -6.97
C PHE A 96 6.77 4.83 -5.77
N LEU A 97 8.02 5.25 -5.97
CA LEU A 97 8.83 5.85 -4.90
C LEU A 97 8.24 7.20 -4.42
N THR A 98 7.70 8.00 -5.36
CA THR A 98 7.02 9.25 -5.02
C THR A 98 5.75 9.00 -4.20
N ALA A 99 4.99 7.94 -4.50
CA ALA A 99 3.81 7.58 -3.73
C ALA A 99 4.19 7.13 -2.30
N ILE A 100 5.24 6.31 -2.12
CA ILE A 100 5.74 6.00 -0.76
C ILE A 100 6.18 7.28 -0.05
N GLY A 101 6.88 8.17 -0.74
CA GLY A 101 7.25 9.50 -0.23
C GLY A 101 6.01 10.34 0.19
N GLY A 102 4.92 10.26 -0.57
CA GLY A 102 3.65 10.87 -0.24
C GLY A 102 3.00 10.31 1.03
N ILE A 103 3.06 8.99 1.23
CA ILE A 103 2.63 8.36 2.49
C ILE A 103 3.46 8.89 3.65
N ILE A 104 4.79 8.93 3.51
CA ILE A 104 5.69 9.45 4.56
C ILE A 104 5.39 10.93 4.83
N ALA A 105 5.21 11.75 3.79
CA ALA A 105 4.88 13.16 3.95
C ALA A 105 3.55 13.34 4.70
N GLY A 106 2.51 12.58 4.38
CA GLY A 106 1.24 12.59 5.09
C GLY A 106 1.41 12.25 6.58
N LEU A 107 2.17 11.20 6.89
CA LEU A 107 2.46 10.78 8.27
C LEU A 107 3.29 11.84 9.02
N LEU A 108 4.29 12.45 8.37
CA LEU A 108 5.08 13.54 8.97
C LEU A 108 4.23 14.78 9.27
N VAL A 109 3.33 15.16 8.35
CA VAL A 109 2.37 16.25 8.58
C VAL A 109 1.54 15.97 9.83
N MET A 110 1.10 14.71 10.04
CA MET A 110 0.36 14.34 11.24
C MET A 110 1.23 14.34 12.51
N ILE A 111 2.53 14.00 12.44
CA ILE A 111 3.42 14.11 13.62
C ILE A 111 3.50 15.55 14.13
N PHE A 112 3.66 16.50 13.22
CA PHE A 112 3.90 17.91 13.61
C PHE A 112 2.62 18.71 13.85
N GLY A 113 1.46 18.19 13.50
CA GLY A 113 0.22 18.98 13.57
C GLY A 113 -1.04 18.21 13.91
N PHE A 114 -0.96 17.06 14.58
CA PHE A 114 -2.13 16.25 14.92
C PHE A 114 -3.17 16.99 15.80
N GLU A 115 -2.74 17.98 16.57
CA GLU A 115 -3.64 18.83 17.38
C GLU A 115 -4.52 19.76 16.54
N SER A 116 -4.13 20.03 15.29
CA SER A 116 -4.91 20.84 14.37
C SER A 116 -5.78 19.98 13.47
N LYS A 117 -7.09 20.16 13.53
CA LYS A 117 -8.06 19.49 12.65
C LYS A 117 -7.66 19.57 11.17
N TYR A 118 -7.26 20.76 10.70
CA TYR A 118 -6.95 20.97 9.28
C TYR A 118 -5.65 20.27 8.87
N ILE A 119 -4.64 20.26 9.76
CA ILE A 119 -3.37 19.59 9.49
C ILE A 119 -3.56 18.08 9.53
N LEU A 120 -4.35 17.55 10.47
CA LEU A 120 -4.70 16.14 10.53
C LEU A 120 -5.42 15.69 9.24
N LEU A 121 -6.42 16.46 8.78
CA LEU A 121 -7.14 16.16 7.54
C LEU A 121 -6.25 16.27 6.30
N LEU A 122 -5.31 17.24 6.27
CA LEU A 122 -4.31 17.35 5.19
C LEU A 122 -3.40 16.12 5.14
N GLY A 123 -2.88 15.69 6.29
CA GLY A 123 -2.05 14.49 6.39
C GLY A 123 -2.79 13.24 5.92
N LEU A 124 -4.05 13.07 6.32
CA LEU A 124 -4.92 12.00 5.85
C LEU A 124 -5.14 12.06 4.35
N GLY A 125 -5.38 13.24 3.79
CA GLY A 125 -5.55 13.45 2.35
C GLY A 125 -4.32 13.02 1.57
N LEU A 126 -3.12 13.44 1.99
CA LEU A 126 -1.85 13.03 1.39
C LEU A 126 -1.65 11.51 1.47
N PHE A 127 -1.94 10.91 2.63
CA PHE A 127 -1.86 9.46 2.80
C PHE A 127 -2.79 8.72 1.83
N PHE A 128 -4.07 9.10 1.74
CA PHE A 128 -5.04 8.42 0.88
C PHE A 128 -4.76 8.62 -0.62
N ILE A 129 -4.29 9.79 -1.04
CA ILE A 129 -3.85 10.02 -2.43
C ILE A 129 -2.72 9.04 -2.77
N ALA A 130 -1.68 9.00 -1.96
CA ALA A 130 -0.54 8.14 -2.19
C ALA A 130 -0.91 6.65 -2.10
N PHE A 131 -1.77 6.27 -1.14
CA PHE A 131 -2.30 4.91 -1.00
C PHE A 131 -3.02 4.46 -2.27
N ASN A 132 -3.95 5.24 -2.80
CA ASN A 132 -4.73 4.86 -3.99
C ASN A 132 -3.85 4.76 -5.25
N VAL A 133 -2.81 5.60 -5.37
CA VAL A 133 -1.79 5.45 -6.43
C VAL A 133 -1.09 4.09 -6.30
N MET A 134 -0.67 3.72 -5.08
CA MET A 134 0.03 2.46 -4.83
C MET A 134 -0.86 1.24 -5.05
N GLU A 135 -2.12 1.30 -4.61
CA GLU A 135 -3.10 0.22 -4.76
C GLU A 135 -3.34 -0.14 -6.23
N ALA A 136 -3.35 0.86 -7.10
CA ALA A 136 -3.49 0.63 -8.53
C ALA A 136 -2.17 0.19 -9.21
N LEU A 137 -1.02 0.71 -8.75
CA LEU A 137 0.28 0.47 -9.37
C LEU A 137 0.84 -0.92 -9.04
N LEU A 138 0.67 -1.39 -7.80
CA LEU A 138 1.24 -2.65 -7.32
C LEU A 138 0.77 -3.87 -8.13
N PRO A 139 -0.54 -4.11 -8.37
CA PRO A 139 -0.98 -5.25 -9.16
C PRO A 139 -0.52 -5.16 -10.62
N SER A 140 -0.52 -3.95 -11.20
CA SER A 140 -0.03 -3.72 -12.56
C SER A 140 1.44 -4.08 -12.69
N TRP A 141 2.29 -3.60 -11.80
CA TRP A 141 3.72 -3.88 -11.81
C TRP A 141 4.00 -5.36 -11.57
N LEU A 142 3.38 -5.96 -10.56
CA LEU A 142 3.52 -7.38 -10.27
C LEU A 142 3.16 -8.25 -11.48
N SER A 143 2.07 -7.91 -12.15
CA SER A 143 1.60 -8.61 -13.35
C SER A 143 2.61 -8.56 -14.51
N LYS A 144 3.40 -7.48 -14.61
CA LYS A 144 4.45 -7.31 -15.63
C LYS A 144 5.76 -7.97 -15.24
N ALA A 145 6.11 -7.95 -13.95
CA ALA A 145 7.36 -8.51 -13.43
C ALA A 145 7.32 -10.02 -13.28
N ALA A 146 6.14 -10.61 -13.07
CA ALA A 146 5.99 -12.04 -12.86
C ALA A 146 6.13 -12.84 -14.17
N PRO A 147 6.94 -13.93 -14.20
CA PRO A 147 7.01 -14.83 -15.33
C PRO A 147 5.64 -15.44 -15.66
N ILE A 148 5.35 -15.65 -16.94
CA ILE A 148 4.04 -16.14 -17.40
C ILE A 148 3.65 -17.46 -16.71
N GLN A 149 4.63 -18.37 -16.52
CA GLN A 149 4.40 -19.70 -15.94
C GLN A 149 4.08 -19.66 -14.43
N SER A 150 4.55 -18.65 -13.70
CA SER A 150 4.38 -18.48 -12.25
C SER A 150 3.56 -17.27 -11.87
N LYS A 151 2.89 -16.63 -12.85
CA LYS A 151 2.11 -15.40 -12.62
C LYS A 151 0.97 -15.61 -11.61
N ALA A 152 0.23 -16.71 -11.72
CA ALA A 152 -0.84 -17.03 -10.76
C ALA A 152 -0.27 -17.22 -9.34
N THR A 153 0.88 -17.89 -9.22
CA THR A 153 1.57 -18.09 -7.93
C THR A 153 2.05 -16.76 -7.36
N ALA A 154 2.62 -15.87 -8.19
CA ALA A 154 3.05 -14.54 -7.75
C ALA A 154 1.86 -13.69 -7.26
N MET A 155 0.74 -13.72 -7.96
CA MET A 155 -0.49 -13.03 -7.52
C MET A 155 -1.04 -13.62 -6.22
N GLY A 156 -0.97 -14.94 -6.03
CA GLY A 156 -1.35 -15.60 -4.78
C GLY A 156 -0.47 -15.19 -3.60
N VAL A 157 0.86 -15.13 -3.78
CA VAL A 157 1.80 -14.63 -2.75
C VAL A 157 1.49 -13.16 -2.42
N ASN A 158 1.18 -12.35 -3.42
CA ASN A 158 0.80 -10.96 -3.23
C ASN A 158 -0.47 -10.83 -2.39
N ALA A 159 -1.52 -11.59 -2.71
CA ALA A 159 -2.76 -11.60 -1.92
C ALA A 159 -2.53 -12.05 -0.48
N SER A 160 -1.70 -13.08 -0.27
CA SER A 160 -1.30 -13.51 1.08
C SER A 160 -0.56 -12.40 1.82
N GLY A 161 0.34 -11.68 1.16
CA GLY A 161 1.05 -10.52 1.72
C GLY A 161 0.09 -9.40 2.10
N GLN A 162 -0.92 -9.13 1.29
CA GLN A 162 -1.98 -8.16 1.56
C GLN A 162 -2.75 -8.48 2.85
N PHE A 163 -3.25 -9.71 2.97
CA PHE A 163 -4.01 -10.12 4.16
C PHE A 163 -3.13 -10.17 5.43
N LEU A 164 -1.89 -10.64 5.31
CA LEU A 164 -0.95 -10.62 6.43
C LEU A 164 -0.62 -9.18 6.86
N GLY A 165 -0.45 -8.28 5.89
CA GLY A 165 -0.26 -6.85 6.16
C GLY A 165 -1.45 -6.28 6.93
N ALA A 166 -2.67 -6.52 6.46
CA ALA A 166 -3.88 -6.07 7.12
C ALA A 166 -4.01 -6.64 8.54
N PHE A 167 -3.71 -7.93 8.74
CA PHE A 167 -3.71 -8.56 10.06
C PHE A 167 -2.69 -7.91 11.02
N CYS A 168 -1.45 -7.77 10.58
CA CYS A 168 -0.41 -7.12 11.39
C CYS A 168 -0.73 -5.64 11.66
N GLY A 169 -1.31 -4.95 10.67
CA GLY A 169 -1.77 -3.57 10.82
C GLY A 169 -2.89 -3.44 11.84
N GLY A 170 -3.79 -4.43 11.91
CA GLY A 170 -4.83 -4.49 12.92
C GLY A 170 -4.26 -4.57 14.34
N ILE A 171 -3.28 -5.46 14.54
CA ILE A 171 -2.58 -5.59 15.82
C ILE A 171 -1.85 -4.29 16.16
N LEU A 172 -1.10 -3.75 15.22
CA LEU A 172 -0.34 -2.50 15.42
C LEU A 172 -1.27 -1.33 15.78
N GLY A 173 -2.33 -1.12 15.01
CA GLY A 173 -3.30 -0.05 15.28
C GLY A 173 -3.92 -0.15 16.68
N GLY A 174 -4.25 -1.37 17.11
CA GLY A 174 -4.71 -1.61 18.47
C GLY A 174 -3.67 -1.26 19.54
N GLN A 175 -2.39 -1.62 19.32
CA GLN A 175 -1.31 -1.26 20.24
C GLN A 175 -1.07 0.25 20.31
N LEU A 176 -1.18 0.96 19.17
CA LEU A 176 -1.04 2.41 19.14
C LEU A 176 -2.11 3.13 19.96
N LEU A 177 -3.34 2.59 20.00
CA LEU A 177 -4.40 3.12 20.87
C LEU A 177 -4.08 2.97 22.36
N ILE A 178 -3.44 1.85 22.74
CA ILE A 178 -3.05 1.57 24.13
C ILE A 178 -1.86 2.44 24.57
N LEU A 179 -0.98 2.78 23.62
CA LEU A 179 0.25 3.52 23.90
C LEU A 179 0.01 4.90 24.51
N ASN A 180 -1.14 5.50 24.24
CA ASN A 180 -1.58 6.82 24.73
C ASN A 180 -0.57 7.97 24.50
N ASP A 181 0.31 7.81 23.50
CA ASP A 181 1.25 8.83 23.03
C ASP A 181 1.05 9.00 21.52
N THR A 182 0.38 10.08 21.17
CA THR A 182 0.00 10.34 19.77
C THR A 182 1.20 10.60 18.87
N ALA A 183 2.19 11.38 19.34
CA ALA A 183 3.38 11.68 18.55
C ALA A 183 4.22 10.42 18.31
N MET A 184 4.34 9.56 19.32
CA MET A 184 5.01 8.27 19.20
C MET A 184 4.26 7.33 18.25
N GLY A 185 2.93 7.31 18.29
CA GLY A 185 2.10 6.52 17.37
C GLY A 185 2.36 6.87 15.91
N TRP A 186 2.29 8.14 15.56
CA TRP A 186 2.60 8.62 14.22
C TRP A 186 4.06 8.36 13.81
N SER A 187 4.99 8.48 14.77
CA SER A 187 6.42 8.21 14.53
C SER A 187 6.68 6.74 14.19
N ILE A 188 6.02 5.80 14.85
CA ILE A 188 6.13 4.36 14.56
C ILE A 188 5.64 4.07 13.13
N LEU A 189 4.46 4.60 12.74
CA LEU A 189 3.94 4.41 11.38
C LEU A 189 4.87 5.02 10.34
N THR A 190 5.44 6.19 10.62
CA THR A 190 6.41 6.84 9.74
C THR A 190 7.69 6.02 9.60
N ALA A 191 8.22 5.48 10.69
CA ALA A 191 9.42 4.63 10.67
C ALA A 191 9.20 3.38 9.79
N ILE A 192 8.03 2.74 9.87
CA ILE A 192 7.66 1.60 9.01
C ILE A 192 7.64 2.02 7.54
N ALA A 193 7.06 3.19 7.23
CA ALA A 193 7.01 3.70 5.86
C ALA A 193 8.41 4.04 5.30
N ILE A 194 9.30 4.56 6.15
CA ILE A 194 10.71 4.84 5.77
C ILE A 194 11.46 3.53 5.49
N VAL A 195 11.34 2.53 6.36
CA VAL A 195 11.95 1.20 6.12
C VAL A 195 11.43 0.60 4.82
N TRP A 196 10.13 0.70 4.56
CA TRP A 196 9.55 0.27 3.29
C TRP A 196 10.14 1.03 2.09
N LEU A 197 10.30 2.35 2.17
CA LEU A 197 10.94 3.15 1.13
C LEU A 197 12.36 2.66 0.85
N LEU A 198 13.17 2.43 1.90
CA LEU A 198 14.55 1.95 1.77
C LEU A 198 14.62 0.59 1.05
N ILE A 199 13.74 -0.34 1.39
CA ILE A 199 13.64 -1.65 0.71
C ILE A 199 13.29 -1.45 -0.76
N SER A 200 12.42 -0.48 -1.06
CA SER A 200 11.88 -0.22 -2.40
C SER A 200 12.87 0.47 -3.33
N PHE A 201 13.91 1.15 -2.84
CA PHE A 201 14.92 1.80 -3.69
C PHE A 201 15.64 0.85 -4.64
N GLY A 202 15.75 -0.42 -4.27
CA GLY A 202 16.39 -1.42 -5.11
C GLY A 202 15.50 -2.02 -6.21
N LEU A 203 14.25 -1.56 -6.39
CA LEU A 203 13.37 -2.02 -7.47
C LEU A 203 13.93 -1.58 -8.83
N SER A 204 13.98 -2.50 -9.80
CA SER A 204 14.29 -2.18 -11.19
C SER A 204 13.03 -1.70 -11.92
N GLN A 205 13.21 -0.86 -12.94
CA GLN A 205 12.11 -0.46 -13.83
C GLN A 205 11.59 -1.72 -14.57
N PRO A 206 10.27 -1.97 -14.66
CA PRO A 206 9.69 -3.10 -15.38
C PRO A 206 9.83 -2.96 -16.89
#